data_f4e08d3d1aa9b972eee72c25cee2d5c9
#
_entry.id   f4e08d3d1aa9b972eee72c25cee2d5c9
#
_cell.length_a   1.000
_cell.length_b   1.000
_cell.length_c   1.000
_cell.angle_alpha   90.00
_cell.angle_beta   90.00
_cell.angle_gamma   90.00
#
_symmetry.space_group_name_H-M   'P 1'
#
loop_
_entity.id
_entity.type
_entity.pdbx_description
1 polymer ?
#
loop_
_entity_poly.entity_id
_entity_poly.type
_entity_poly.pdbx_seq_one_letter_code
_entity_poly.pdbx_strand_id
1 'polypeptide(L)'
;MSSPESPKGPAPFPRGMALLVAGAFFMEIVDATIITPAIPLIASSFGVDPVDVNLAISAYLVTLAVLIPASGWVADRFGARPVFAAAIAIFTLASIGCALSVSLPMLVGMRILQGVGGAMMVPVGRLAVLRVSGKANLVRTIALLTWPALAAPVLAPVLGGAIATLGSWRWIFFVNIPIGVFGFLLSLKLIRGERDPVPRPLDWRGLLVLGAGIAAALMALESIRVAGTDWLLVAAGGATALVLLAVAAWHLLHTRHPLIELRVLRVPTLRITVTAGSLYRLVITAVPFLLPLQFQLVFGWTPFLSGLLVAVLFAGNIAIKPATTPLMRHFGIRRVLIVNGVLSVGCYGLLASLGPTMPVAVIGVVLFLSGVLRSVGFTAYVTLAFSDVGGDRLTHANTLNAAVQELASGLGIAVAALLLSTLTPLAATPHTAYAWTFLVLGALMALTVVESFRLPRDAATAVTAR
;
A
#
# COMPACT_ATOMS: atom_id res chain seq x y z
N MET A 1 -9.58 31.17 -48.32
CA MET A 1 -10.32 29.88 -48.19
C MET A 1 -9.38 28.87 -47.56
N SER A 2 -9.44 28.72 -46.24
CA SER A 2 -8.69 27.72 -45.49
C SER A 2 -9.47 26.41 -45.55
N SER A 3 -8.86 25.38 -46.13
CA SER A 3 -9.42 24.04 -46.19
C SER A 3 -9.71 23.52 -44.78
N PRO A 4 -10.87 22.88 -44.51
CA PRO A 4 -11.15 22.29 -43.19
C PRO A 4 -10.19 21.12 -42.95
N GLU A 5 -9.41 21.17 -41.85
CA GLU A 5 -8.61 20.02 -41.42
C GLU A 5 -9.53 18.82 -41.19
N SER A 6 -9.24 17.75 -41.92
CA SER A 6 -9.91 16.45 -41.75
C SER A 6 -9.85 16.02 -40.26
N PRO A 7 -10.93 15.46 -39.68
CA PRO A 7 -10.90 14.99 -38.32
C PRO A 7 -9.82 13.90 -38.21
N LYS A 8 -8.77 14.18 -37.44
CA LYS A 8 -7.73 13.20 -37.11
C LYS A 8 -8.42 11.99 -36.48
N GLY A 9 -8.32 10.85 -37.14
CA GLY A 9 -8.86 9.58 -36.62
C GLY A 9 -8.40 9.30 -35.20
N PRO A 10 -9.10 8.40 -34.47
CA PRO A 10 -8.77 8.12 -33.07
C PRO A 10 -7.29 7.77 -32.93
N ALA A 11 -6.60 8.46 -32.01
CA ALA A 11 -5.18 8.24 -31.76
C ALA A 11 -4.90 6.76 -31.50
N PRO A 12 -3.86 6.16 -32.12
CA PRO A 12 -3.56 4.74 -31.93
C PRO A 12 -3.29 4.45 -30.44
N PHE A 13 -3.81 3.32 -29.97
CA PHE A 13 -3.62 2.90 -28.59
C PHE A 13 -2.12 2.70 -28.26
N PRO A 14 -1.55 3.38 -27.25
CA PRO A 14 -0.10 3.33 -26.98
C PRO A 14 0.28 2.04 -26.22
N ARG A 15 0.12 0.86 -26.85
CA ARG A 15 0.32 -0.46 -26.25
C ARG A 15 1.68 -0.61 -25.57
N GLY A 16 2.78 -0.22 -26.24
CA GLY A 16 4.13 -0.36 -25.70
C GLY A 16 4.35 0.45 -24.43
N MET A 17 3.88 1.70 -24.42
CA MET A 17 3.97 2.57 -23.24
C MET A 17 3.08 2.06 -22.09
N ALA A 18 1.87 1.59 -22.39
CA ALA A 18 0.97 1.02 -21.38
C ALA A 18 1.54 -0.27 -20.77
N LEU A 19 2.16 -1.15 -21.56
CA LEU A 19 2.85 -2.36 -21.08
C LEU A 19 4.08 -2.03 -20.23
N LEU A 20 4.87 -1.03 -20.63
CA LEU A 20 6.01 -0.55 -19.85
C LEU A 20 5.57 -0.09 -18.46
N VAL A 21 4.54 0.76 -18.40
CA VAL A 21 4.04 1.28 -17.12
C VAL A 21 3.38 0.17 -16.29
N ALA A 22 2.66 -0.75 -16.92
CA ALA A 22 2.09 -1.94 -16.26
C ALA A 22 3.19 -2.85 -15.67
N GLY A 23 4.31 -3.02 -16.37
CA GLY A 23 5.49 -3.73 -15.87
C GLY A 23 6.15 -3.05 -14.67
N ALA A 24 6.23 -1.72 -14.69
CA ALA A 24 6.72 -0.94 -13.56
C ALA A 24 5.79 -1.07 -12.32
N PHE A 25 4.47 -1.04 -12.51
CA PHE A 25 3.49 -1.30 -11.44
C PHE A 25 3.63 -2.72 -10.87
N PHE A 26 3.79 -3.70 -11.76
CA PHE A 26 4.01 -5.08 -11.35
C PHE A 26 5.27 -5.20 -10.49
N MET A 27 6.39 -4.61 -10.94
CA MET A 27 7.66 -4.60 -10.20
C MET A 27 7.51 -3.99 -8.82
N GLU A 28 6.85 -2.84 -8.69
CA GLU A 28 6.63 -2.16 -7.40
C GLU A 28 5.80 -3.00 -6.44
N ILE A 29 4.69 -3.60 -6.92
CA ILE A 29 3.80 -4.39 -6.07
C ILE A 29 4.44 -5.74 -5.70
N VAL A 30 5.19 -6.36 -6.63
CA VAL A 30 5.97 -7.56 -6.34
C VAL A 30 6.99 -7.26 -5.25
N ASP A 31 7.77 -6.18 -5.40
CA ASP A 31 8.78 -5.78 -4.43
C ASP A 31 8.21 -5.52 -3.03
N ALA A 32 7.03 -4.88 -2.95
CA ALA A 32 6.36 -4.62 -1.68
C ALA A 32 5.89 -5.91 -0.95
N THR A 33 5.66 -7.01 -1.67
CA THR A 33 5.05 -8.22 -1.11
C THR A 33 5.97 -9.44 -1.08
N ILE A 34 6.99 -9.48 -1.94
CA ILE A 34 7.93 -10.61 -2.06
C ILE A 34 8.81 -10.80 -0.81
N ILE A 35 9.04 -9.73 -0.05
CA ILE A 35 9.91 -9.74 1.12
C ILE A 35 9.30 -10.50 2.31
N THR A 36 7.97 -10.56 2.42
CA THR A 36 7.28 -11.08 3.61
C THR A 36 7.64 -12.53 3.98
N PRO A 37 7.67 -13.50 3.06
CA PRO A 37 8.09 -14.87 3.38
C PRO A 37 9.58 -15.00 3.73
N ALA A 38 10.41 -14.02 3.36
CA ALA A 38 11.85 -14.02 3.62
C ALA A 38 12.24 -13.32 4.93
N ILE A 39 11.30 -12.71 5.65
CA ILE A 39 11.57 -11.95 6.89
C ILE A 39 12.41 -12.75 7.90
N PRO A 40 12.09 -14.00 8.27
CA PRO A 40 12.90 -14.74 9.23
C PRO A 40 14.34 -14.98 8.76
N LEU A 41 14.56 -15.20 7.46
CA LEU A 41 15.90 -15.41 6.91
C LEU A 41 16.71 -14.12 6.87
N ILE A 42 16.07 -12.97 6.58
CA ILE A 42 16.69 -11.64 6.65
C ILE A 42 17.12 -11.36 8.10
N ALA A 43 16.21 -11.59 9.04
CA ALA A 43 16.47 -11.39 10.47
C ALA A 43 17.65 -12.24 10.96
N SER A 44 17.62 -13.53 10.65
CA SER A 44 18.72 -14.47 10.95
C SER A 44 20.05 -14.01 10.37
N SER A 45 20.06 -13.51 9.12
CA SER A 45 21.30 -13.05 8.47
C SER A 45 21.89 -11.79 9.08
N PHE A 46 21.09 -10.96 9.74
CA PHE A 46 21.53 -9.73 10.42
C PHE A 46 21.64 -9.89 11.93
N GLY A 47 21.23 -11.03 12.51
CA GLY A 47 21.25 -11.27 13.96
C GLY A 47 20.25 -10.39 14.70
N VAL A 48 19.08 -10.08 14.13
CA VAL A 48 18.03 -9.25 14.71
C VAL A 48 16.75 -10.06 14.88
N ASP A 49 15.78 -9.52 15.65
CA ASP A 49 14.47 -10.14 15.75
C ASP A 49 13.71 -10.03 14.41
N PRO A 50 12.99 -11.08 13.97
CA PRO A 50 12.15 -11.02 12.77
C PRO A 50 11.15 -9.85 12.77
N VAL A 51 10.68 -9.42 13.92
CA VAL A 51 9.78 -8.26 14.05
C VAL A 51 10.51 -6.95 13.71
N ASP A 52 11.81 -6.82 13.97
CA ASP A 52 12.58 -5.61 13.66
C ASP A 52 12.68 -5.36 12.14
N VAL A 53 12.62 -6.42 11.32
CA VAL A 53 12.66 -6.30 9.84
C VAL A 53 11.46 -5.51 9.30
N ASN A 54 10.36 -5.41 10.08
CA ASN A 54 9.20 -4.59 9.71
C ASN A 54 9.58 -3.14 9.39
N LEU A 55 10.61 -2.59 10.09
CA LEU A 55 11.08 -1.22 9.86
C LEU A 55 11.47 -0.99 8.41
N ALA A 56 12.09 -1.97 7.74
CA ALA A 56 12.45 -1.85 6.33
C ALA A 56 11.21 -1.80 5.42
N ILE A 57 10.15 -2.52 5.76
CA ILE A 57 8.88 -2.54 4.99
C ILE A 57 8.10 -1.26 5.26
N SER A 58 7.96 -0.88 6.52
CA SER A 58 7.23 0.33 6.93
C SER A 58 7.92 1.60 6.39
N ALA A 59 9.26 1.68 6.44
CA ALA A 59 10.02 2.80 5.91
C ALA A 59 9.78 3.00 4.40
N TYR A 60 9.73 1.92 3.63
CA TYR A 60 9.38 1.98 2.21
C TYR A 60 7.97 2.55 1.99
N LEU A 61 6.95 2.00 2.67
CA LEU A 61 5.56 2.43 2.52
C LEU A 61 5.33 3.86 3.00
N VAL A 62 5.97 4.27 4.10
CA VAL A 62 5.94 5.65 4.60
C VAL A 62 6.59 6.61 3.61
N THR A 63 7.71 6.23 3.01
CA THR A 63 8.36 7.04 1.97
C THR A 63 7.45 7.24 0.76
N LEU A 64 6.76 6.17 0.32
CA LEU A 64 5.72 6.27 -0.71
C LEU A 64 4.63 7.27 -0.31
N ALA A 65 4.06 7.13 0.89
CA ALA A 65 2.97 7.97 1.39
C ALA A 65 3.34 9.46 1.41
N VAL A 66 4.56 9.78 1.84
CA VAL A 66 5.08 11.15 1.93
C VAL A 66 5.32 11.76 0.55
N LEU A 67 5.87 10.98 -0.40
CA LEU A 67 6.35 11.52 -1.67
C LEU A 67 5.35 11.42 -2.83
N ILE A 68 4.37 10.50 -2.78
CA ILE A 68 3.32 10.38 -3.81
C ILE A 68 2.64 11.73 -4.10
N PRO A 69 2.28 12.58 -3.11
CA PRO A 69 1.67 13.87 -3.40
C PRO A 69 2.56 14.84 -4.20
N ALA A 70 3.88 14.72 -4.06
CA ALA A 70 4.83 15.55 -4.80
C ALA A 70 5.06 15.07 -6.26
N SER A 71 4.69 13.83 -6.58
CA SER A 71 4.99 13.20 -7.87
C SER A 71 4.41 13.95 -9.07
N GLY A 72 3.19 14.47 -8.94
CA GLY A 72 2.54 15.27 -9.98
C GLY A 72 3.33 16.54 -10.29
N TRP A 73 3.71 17.29 -9.25
CA TRP A 73 4.52 18.50 -9.41
C TRP A 73 5.87 18.20 -10.07
N VAL A 74 6.55 17.14 -9.62
CA VAL A 74 7.84 16.73 -10.20
C VAL A 74 7.68 16.40 -11.69
N ALA A 75 6.60 15.69 -12.06
CA ALA A 75 6.31 15.37 -13.47
C ALA A 75 6.00 16.59 -14.31
N ASP A 76 5.25 17.56 -13.79
CA ASP A 76 4.91 18.81 -14.50
C ASP A 76 6.15 19.70 -14.67
N ARG A 77 7.01 19.77 -13.65
CA ARG A 77 8.23 20.61 -13.66
C ARG A 77 9.32 20.06 -14.57
N PHE A 78 9.60 18.77 -14.49
CA PHE A 78 10.74 18.15 -15.16
C PHE A 78 10.34 17.35 -16.41
N GLY A 79 9.06 17.07 -16.60
CA GLY A 79 8.50 16.24 -17.65
C GLY A 79 8.41 14.75 -17.24
N ALA A 80 7.38 14.07 -17.74
CA ALA A 80 7.10 12.69 -17.36
C ALA A 80 8.23 11.70 -17.74
N ARG A 81 8.88 11.88 -18.91
CA ARG A 81 9.94 10.97 -19.37
C ARG A 81 11.16 10.94 -18.45
N PRO A 82 11.86 12.07 -18.16
CA PRO A 82 13.04 12.03 -17.30
C PRO A 82 12.70 11.63 -15.88
N VAL A 83 11.54 12.02 -15.34
CA VAL A 83 11.10 11.65 -14.00
C VAL A 83 10.86 10.15 -13.89
N PHE A 84 10.12 9.56 -14.84
CA PHE A 84 9.83 8.13 -14.84
C PHE A 84 11.10 7.30 -15.04
N ALA A 85 12.00 7.72 -15.95
CA ALA A 85 13.27 7.04 -16.17
C ALA A 85 14.16 7.11 -14.90
N ALA A 86 14.29 8.29 -14.29
CA ALA A 86 15.02 8.45 -13.03
C ALA A 86 14.41 7.62 -11.89
N ALA A 87 13.08 7.56 -11.80
CA ALA A 87 12.38 6.77 -10.80
C ALA A 87 12.71 5.27 -10.92
N ILE A 88 12.67 4.70 -12.14
CA ILE A 88 13.05 3.31 -12.38
C ILE A 88 14.54 3.10 -12.05
N ALA A 89 15.42 4.01 -12.45
CA ALA A 89 16.85 3.91 -12.16
C ALA A 89 17.12 3.91 -10.64
N ILE A 90 16.54 4.86 -9.90
CA ILE A 90 16.65 4.94 -8.44
C ILE A 90 16.12 3.65 -7.79
N PHE A 91 14.94 3.19 -8.20
CA PHE A 91 14.34 1.96 -7.67
C PHE A 91 15.24 0.74 -7.92
N THR A 92 15.79 0.62 -9.12
CA THR A 92 16.66 -0.51 -9.50
C THR A 92 18.00 -0.48 -8.76
N LEU A 93 18.63 0.71 -8.65
CA LEU A 93 19.87 0.88 -7.89
C LEU A 93 19.64 0.62 -6.40
N ALA A 94 18.54 1.09 -5.84
CA ALA A 94 18.17 0.82 -4.47
C ALA A 94 17.88 -0.68 -4.24
N SER A 95 17.30 -1.40 -5.22
CA SER A 95 17.12 -2.85 -5.16
C SER A 95 18.47 -3.58 -5.11
N ILE A 96 19.46 -3.13 -5.88
CA ILE A 96 20.85 -3.65 -5.76
C ILE A 96 21.40 -3.38 -4.35
N GLY A 97 21.22 -2.17 -3.83
CA GLY A 97 21.63 -1.80 -2.47
C GLY A 97 20.96 -2.65 -1.39
N CYS A 98 19.64 -2.96 -1.54
CA CYS A 98 18.93 -3.89 -0.66
C CYS A 98 19.54 -5.31 -0.71
N ALA A 99 19.81 -5.83 -1.91
CA ALA A 99 20.42 -7.15 -2.09
C ALA A 99 21.83 -7.25 -1.48
N LEU A 100 22.60 -6.15 -1.52
CA LEU A 100 23.97 -6.07 -0.98
C LEU A 100 24.02 -5.64 0.48
N SER A 101 22.86 -5.43 1.13
CA SER A 101 22.83 -4.98 2.53
C SER A 101 23.45 -6.00 3.48
N VAL A 102 24.30 -5.50 4.37
CA VAL A 102 25.01 -6.29 5.40
C VAL A 102 24.46 -6.03 6.81
N SER A 103 23.53 -5.10 6.96
CA SER A 103 22.87 -4.76 8.23
C SER A 103 21.45 -4.26 8.01
N LEU A 104 20.62 -4.35 9.05
CA LEU A 104 19.25 -3.83 8.99
C LEU A 104 19.19 -2.30 8.72
N PRO A 105 20.00 -1.43 9.36
CA PRO A 105 19.99 0.00 9.02
C PRO A 105 20.34 0.29 7.55
N MET A 106 21.26 -0.47 6.95
CA MET A 106 21.57 -0.33 5.53
C MET A 106 20.36 -0.74 4.68
N LEU A 107 19.73 -1.87 4.99
CA LEU A 107 18.52 -2.30 4.30
C LEU A 107 17.42 -1.23 4.39
N VAL A 108 17.16 -0.68 5.57
CA VAL A 108 16.18 0.40 5.80
C VAL A 108 16.51 1.63 4.94
N GLY A 109 17.77 2.08 4.92
CA GLY A 109 18.19 3.20 4.08
C GLY A 109 17.97 2.95 2.59
N MET A 110 18.27 1.73 2.11
CA MET A 110 18.01 1.35 0.70
C MET A 110 16.52 1.23 0.41
N ARG A 111 15.69 0.78 1.36
CA ARG A 111 14.22 0.74 1.25
C ARG A 111 13.61 2.15 1.19
N ILE A 112 14.15 3.12 1.94
CA ILE A 112 13.77 4.53 1.81
C ILE A 112 14.09 5.03 0.40
N LEU A 113 15.31 4.79 -0.10
CA LEU A 113 15.71 5.19 -1.45
C LEU A 113 14.84 4.52 -2.53
N GLN A 114 14.49 3.25 -2.34
CA GLN A 114 13.59 2.51 -3.22
C GLN A 114 12.16 3.11 -3.19
N GLY A 115 11.69 3.55 -2.02
CA GLY A 115 10.43 4.28 -1.85
C GLY A 115 10.41 5.62 -2.60
N VAL A 116 11.54 6.35 -2.66
CA VAL A 116 11.67 7.56 -3.49
C VAL A 116 11.43 7.24 -4.96
N GLY A 117 12.03 6.16 -5.48
CA GLY A 117 11.79 5.70 -6.84
C GLY A 117 10.34 5.30 -7.08
N GLY A 118 9.76 4.45 -6.21
CA GLY A 118 8.38 3.96 -6.31
C GLY A 118 7.35 5.09 -6.29
N ALA A 119 7.50 6.07 -5.38
CA ALA A 119 6.59 7.21 -5.26
C ALA A 119 6.47 8.05 -6.55
N MET A 120 7.50 8.06 -7.38
CA MET A 120 7.49 8.77 -8.67
C MET A 120 7.10 7.84 -9.83
N MET A 121 7.40 6.55 -9.75
CA MET A 121 7.26 5.60 -10.86
C MET A 121 5.79 5.37 -11.23
N VAL A 122 4.96 4.96 -10.26
CA VAL A 122 3.56 4.59 -10.53
C VAL A 122 2.69 5.79 -10.90
N PRO A 123 2.63 6.90 -10.13
CA PRO A 123 1.77 8.03 -10.47
C PRO A 123 2.17 8.71 -11.79
N VAL A 124 3.48 8.92 -12.01
CA VAL A 124 3.99 9.59 -13.22
C VAL A 124 3.79 8.72 -14.46
N GLY A 125 4.07 7.41 -14.35
CA GLY A 125 3.81 6.47 -15.45
C GLY A 125 2.33 6.42 -15.83
N ARG A 126 1.43 6.33 -14.83
CA ARG A 126 -0.02 6.36 -15.05
C ARG A 126 -0.46 7.66 -15.76
N LEU A 127 0.00 8.81 -15.26
CA LEU A 127 -0.31 10.11 -15.85
C LEU A 127 0.15 10.19 -17.31
N ALA A 128 1.38 9.75 -17.60
CA ALA A 128 1.96 9.77 -18.93
C ALA A 128 1.13 8.93 -19.93
N VAL A 129 0.72 7.71 -19.55
CA VAL A 129 -0.11 6.85 -20.40
C VAL A 129 -1.50 7.45 -20.61
N LEU A 130 -2.14 7.98 -19.56
CA LEU A 130 -3.49 8.56 -19.65
C LEU A 130 -3.53 9.80 -20.55
N ARG A 131 -2.49 10.66 -20.53
CA ARG A 131 -2.39 11.85 -21.40
C ARG A 131 -2.38 11.47 -22.89
N VAL A 132 -1.74 10.34 -23.25
CA VAL A 132 -1.59 9.90 -24.64
C VAL A 132 -2.75 9.02 -25.13
N SER A 133 -3.46 8.34 -24.22
CA SER A 133 -4.46 7.32 -24.56
C SER A 133 -5.76 7.87 -25.19
N GLY A 134 -6.07 9.15 -24.98
CA GLY A 134 -7.35 9.73 -25.40
C GLY A 134 -8.57 9.09 -24.73
N LYS A 135 -9.72 9.77 -24.77
CA LYS A 135 -10.96 9.31 -24.08
C LYS A 135 -11.46 7.94 -24.58
N ALA A 136 -11.33 7.67 -25.89
CA ALA A 136 -11.81 6.42 -26.48
C ALA A 136 -11.07 5.17 -26.00
N ASN A 137 -9.80 5.29 -25.62
CA ASN A 137 -8.95 4.17 -25.15
C ASN A 137 -8.81 4.09 -23.64
N LEU A 138 -9.44 5.00 -22.89
CA LEU A 138 -9.26 5.14 -21.43
C LEU A 138 -9.55 3.85 -20.66
N VAL A 139 -10.68 3.21 -20.95
CA VAL A 139 -11.10 1.95 -20.27
C VAL A 139 -10.09 0.83 -20.51
N ARG A 140 -9.63 0.69 -21.78
CA ARG A 140 -8.65 -0.33 -22.14
C ARG A 140 -7.28 -0.07 -21.48
N THR A 141 -6.90 1.20 -21.40
CA THR A 141 -5.66 1.63 -20.73
C THR A 141 -5.70 1.29 -19.24
N ILE A 142 -6.78 1.67 -18.55
CA ILE A 142 -6.95 1.38 -17.12
C ILE A 142 -6.94 -0.13 -16.88
N ALA A 143 -7.66 -0.90 -17.70
CA ALA A 143 -7.68 -2.35 -17.58
C ALA A 143 -6.27 -2.95 -17.70
N LEU A 144 -5.47 -2.53 -18.71
CA LEU A 144 -4.12 -3.02 -18.92
C LEU A 144 -3.18 -2.68 -17.76
N LEU A 145 -3.31 -1.50 -17.16
CA LEU A 145 -2.52 -1.10 -16.00
C LEU A 145 -2.93 -1.84 -14.72
N THR A 146 -4.19 -2.26 -14.60
CA THR A 146 -4.72 -2.89 -13.38
C THR A 146 -4.39 -4.39 -13.31
N TRP A 147 -4.36 -5.10 -14.44
CA TRP A 147 -4.12 -6.56 -14.46
C TRP A 147 -2.83 -7.00 -13.77
N PRO A 148 -1.64 -6.38 -14.04
CA PRO A 148 -0.41 -6.76 -13.37
C PRO A 148 -0.46 -6.44 -11.87
N ALA A 149 -1.13 -5.34 -11.49
CA ALA A 149 -1.32 -4.97 -10.09
C ALA A 149 -2.17 -5.99 -9.30
N LEU A 150 -3.08 -6.70 -9.98
CA LEU A 150 -3.86 -7.78 -9.37
C LEU A 150 -3.08 -9.10 -9.28
N ALA A 151 -2.25 -9.41 -10.28
CA ALA A 151 -1.48 -10.66 -10.32
C ALA A 151 -0.28 -10.64 -9.35
N ALA A 152 0.37 -9.50 -9.19
CA ALA A 152 1.57 -9.34 -8.38
C ALA A 152 1.43 -9.84 -6.93
N PRO A 153 0.37 -9.47 -6.16
CA PRO A 153 0.22 -9.92 -4.79
C PRO A 153 0.01 -11.43 -4.63
N VAL A 154 -0.44 -12.13 -5.68
CA VAL A 154 -0.55 -13.61 -5.66
C VAL A 154 0.79 -14.26 -5.95
N LEU A 155 1.50 -13.75 -6.96
CA LEU A 155 2.76 -14.35 -7.42
C LEU A 155 3.92 -14.04 -6.48
N ALA A 156 4.00 -12.84 -5.95
CA ALA A 156 5.14 -12.38 -5.18
C ALA A 156 5.42 -13.19 -3.90
N PRO A 157 4.44 -13.55 -3.04
CA PRO A 157 4.73 -14.37 -1.87
C PRO A 157 5.21 -15.78 -2.22
N VAL A 158 4.67 -16.36 -3.30
CA VAL A 158 5.12 -17.68 -3.79
C VAL A 158 6.56 -17.62 -4.30
N LEU A 159 6.85 -16.60 -5.13
CA LEU A 159 8.21 -16.37 -5.64
C LEU A 159 9.19 -16.07 -4.50
N GLY A 160 8.80 -15.21 -3.57
CA GLY A 160 9.61 -14.87 -2.41
C GLY A 160 9.89 -16.08 -1.51
N GLY A 161 8.87 -16.89 -1.25
CA GLY A 161 9.00 -18.14 -0.50
C GLY A 161 9.86 -19.17 -1.21
N ALA A 162 9.71 -19.33 -2.53
CA ALA A 162 10.55 -20.23 -3.34
C ALA A 162 12.01 -19.78 -3.33
N ILE A 163 12.28 -18.52 -3.61
CA ILE A 163 13.62 -17.93 -3.60
C ILE A 163 14.28 -18.08 -2.23
N ALA A 164 13.54 -17.80 -1.16
CA ALA A 164 14.02 -17.93 0.21
C ALA A 164 14.32 -19.38 0.60
N THR A 165 13.56 -20.34 0.07
CA THR A 165 13.77 -21.79 0.35
C THR A 165 14.95 -22.36 -0.43
N LEU A 166 15.11 -21.95 -1.70
CA LEU A 166 16.08 -22.55 -2.63
C LEU A 166 17.44 -21.85 -2.62
N GLY A 167 17.54 -20.65 -2.05
CA GLY A 167 18.77 -19.88 -2.12
C GLY A 167 18.86 -18.80 -1.05
N SER A 168 19.42 -17.64 -1.42
CA SER A 168 19.56 -16.49 -0.53
C SER A 168 18.37 -15.54 -0.69
N TRP A 169 17.88 -15.00 0.42
CA TRP A 169 16.86 -13.94 0.44
C TRP A 169 17.23 -12.73 -0.44
N ARG A 170 18.52 -12.50 -0.69
CA ARG A 170 19.02 -11.40 -1.53
C ARG A 170 18.47 -11.43 -2.94
N TRP A 171 18.15 -12.61 -3.48
CA TRP A 171 17.59 -12.78 -4.82
C TRP A 171 16.19 -12.16 -4.98
N ILE A 172 15.43 -11.96 -3.88
CA ILE A 172 14.14 -11.28 -3.95
C ILE A 172 14.27 -9.84 -4.49
N PHE A 173 15.42 -9.20 -4.25
CA PHE A 173 15.71 -7.86 -4.76
C PHE A 173 16.38 -7.90 -6.15
N PHE A 174 17.20 -8.92 -6.43
CA PHE A 174 17.83 -9.06 -7.74
C PHE A 174 16.82 -9.29 -8.87
N VAL A 175 15.64 -9.85 -8.59
CA VAL A 175 14.53 -9.99 -9.56
C VAL A 175 14.12 -8.65 -10.17
N ASN A 176 14.26 -7.54 -9.44
CA ASN A 176 13.92 -6.20 -9.92
C ASN A 176 14.91 -5.68 -10.97
N ILE A 177 16.15 -6.18 -11.01
CA ILE A 177 17.20 -5.63 -11.87
C ILE A 177 16.89 -5.81 -13.35
N PRO A 178 16.62 -7.03 -13.87
CA PRO A 178 16.32 -7.19 -15.28
C PRO A 178 15.09 -6.41 -15.71
N ILE A 179 14.04 -6.38 -14.87
CA ILE A 179 12.81 -5.63 -15.15
C ILE A 179 13.10 -4.13 -15.17
N GLY A 180 13.88 -3.63 -14.19
CA GLY A 180 14.24 -2.23 -14.07
C GLY A 180 15.14 -1.75 -15.20
N VAL A 181 16.19 -2.48 -15.55
CA VAL A 181 17.09 -2.13 -16.67
C VAL A 181 16.32 -2.07 -17.97
N PHE A 182 15.52 -3.11 -18.27
CA PHE A 182 14.69 -3.13 -19.47
C PHE A 182 13.67 -2.01 -19.48
N GLY A 183 12.98 -1.78 -18.35
CA GLY A 183 12.03 -0.69 -18.17
C GLY A 183 12.66 0.69 -18.33
N PHE A 184 13.87 0.91 -17.79
CA PHE A 184 14.62 2.15 -17.97
C PHE A 184 14.91 2.42 -19.46
N LEU A 185 15.48 1.44 -20.15
CA LEU A 185 15.83 1.59 -21.58
C LEU A 185 14.58 1.85 -22.45
N LEU A 186 13.48 1.13 -22.18
CA LEU A 186 12.22 1.35 -22.88
C LEU A 186 11.59 2.72 -22.56
N SER A 187 11.72 3.21 -21.33
CA SER A 187 11.17 4.52 -20.93
C SER A 187 11.76 5.66 -21.74
N LEU A 188 13.07 5.58 -22.05
CA LEU A 188 13.75 6.57 -22.89
C LEU A 188 13.23 6.62 -24.33
N LYS A 189 12.66 5.51 -24.85
CA LYS A 189 12.13 5.40 -26.21
C LYS A 189 10.63 5.65 -26.29
N LEU A 190 9.86 5.17 -25.32
CA LEU A 190 8.40 5.10 -25.41
C LEU A 190 7.68 6.27 -24.76
N ILE A 191 8.26 6.90 -23.72
CA ILE A 191 7.61 8.03 -23.03
C ILE A 191 8.00 9.35 -23.69
N ARG A 192 6.99 10.17 -24.02
CA ARG A 192 7.21 11.51 -24.56
C ARG A 192 7.52 12.50 -23.45
N GLY A 193 8.48 13.40 -23.70
CA GLY A 193 8.97 14.39 -22.73
C GLY A 193 8.16 15.69 -22.74
N GLU A 194 6.85 15.65 -22.61
CA GLU A 194 6.03 16.86 -22.51
C GLU A 194 6.17 17.48 -21.12
N ARG A 195 6.33 18.80 -21.06
CA ARG A 195 6.40 19.61 -19.83
C ARG A 195 5.20 20.54 -19.78
N ASP A 196 4.72 20.84 -18.60
CA ASP A 196 3.73 21.90 -18.42
C ASP A 196 4.44 23.26 -18.53
N PRO A 197 3.94 24.19 -19.36
CA PRO A 197 4.57 25.51 -19.56
C PRO A 197 4.58 26.38 -18.28
N VAL A 198 3.66 26.15 -17.34
CA VAL A 198 3.58 26.93 -16.09
C VAL A 198 3.44 25.99 -14.89
N PRO A 199 4.57 25.48 -14.35
CA PRO A 199 4.52 24.62 -13.18
C PRO A 199 4.10 25.41 -11.93
N ARG A 200 3.16 24.88 -11.15
CA ARG A 200 2.77 25.45 -9.84
C ARG A 200 3.93 25.38 -8.85
N PRO A 201 4.01 26.29 -7.84
CA PRO A 201 5.04 26.19 -6.79
C PRO A 201 4.83 24.92 -5.94
N LEU A 202 5.91 24.21 -5.60
CA LEU A 202 5.87 23.10 -4.66
C LEU A 202 5.75 23.63 -3.23
N ASP A 203 4.84 23.03 -2.49
CA ASP A 203 4.76 23.22 -1.04
C ASP A 203 5.84 22.37 -0.33
N TRP A 204 7.11 22.80 -0.46
CA TRP A 204 8.24 22.09 0.14
C TRP A 204 8.21 22.10 1.67
N ARG A 205 7.60 23.15 2.27
CA ARG A 205 7.43 23.25 3.73
C ARG A 205 6.42 22.21 4.21
N GLY A 206 5.28 22.13 3.54
CA GLY A 206 4.28 21.09 3.81
C GLY A 206 4.86 19.69 3.66
N LEU A 207 5.66 19.44 2.61
CA LEU A 207 6.32 18.14 2.38
C LEU A 207 7.29 17.79 3.52
N LEU A 208 8.16 18.71 3.92
CA LEU A 208 9.16 18.45 4.97
C LEU A 208 8.53 18.28 6.35
N VAL A 209 7.58 19.14 6.73
CA VAL A 209 6.95 19.07 8.06
C VAL A 209 6.07 17.83 8.18
N LEU A 210 5.28 17.51 7.14
CA LEU A 210 4.48 16.29 7.09
C LEU A 210 5.36 15.04 7.14
N GLY A 211 6.41 15.00 6.31
CA GLY A 211 7.35 13.88 6.27
C GLY A 211 8.07 13.67 7.58
N ALA A 212 8.57 14.74 8.20
CA ALA A 212 9.22 14.67 9.50
C ALA A 212 8.25 14.21 10.61
N GLY A 213 6.99 14.68 10.58
CA GLY A 213 5.96 14.25 11.53
C GLY A 213 5.63 12.75 11.40
N ILE A 214 5.50 12.24 10.17
CA ILE A 214 5.25 10.82 9.92
C ILE A 214 6.49 9.97 10.32
N ALA A 215 7.69 10.41 9.97
CA ALA A 215 8.93 9.74 10.37
C ALA A 215 9.09 9.68 11.89
N ALA A 216 8.83 10.79 12.60
CA ALA A 216 8.85 10.83 14.06
C ALA A 216 7.82 9.89 14.69
N ALA A 217 6.60 9.81 14.11
CA ALA A 217 5.58 8.87 14.59
C ALA A 217 6.02 7.40 14.42
N LEU A 218 6.61 7.06 13.26
CA LEU A 218 7.13 5.71 13.03
C LEU A 218 8.28 5.39 13.99
N MET A 219 9.24 6.31 14.17
CA MET A 219 10.37 6.12 15.08
C MET A 219 9.91 5.97 16.54
N ALA A 220 8.92 6.75 16.99
CA ALA A 220 8.34 6.61 18.33
C ALA A 220 7.68 5.23 18.50
N LEU A 221 6.96 4.73 17.49
CA LEU A 221 6.33 3.43 17.50
C LEU A 221 7.36 2.30 17.56
N GLU A 222 8.43 2.39 16.78
CA GLU A 222 9.54 1.43 16.74
C GLU A 222 10.41 1.44 18.03
N SER A 223 10.39 2.55 18.77
CA SER A 223 11.12 2.67 20.05
C SER A 223 10.43 1.92 21.19
N ILE A 224 9.19 1.46 21.02
CA ILE A 224 8.47 0.71 22.03
C ILE A 224 8.98 -0.74 22.01
N ARG A 225 9.78 -1.10 23.01
CA ARG A 225 10.32 -2.44 23.20
C ARG A 225 9.93 -2.94 24.61
N VAL A 226 9.57 -4.21 24.73
CA VAL A 226 9.07 -4.76 26.00
C VAL A 226 10.13 -4.75 27.12
N ALA A 227 11.38 -5.05 26.79
CA ALA A 227 12.49 -5.01 27.72
C ALA A 227 13.38 -3.79 27.42
N GLY A 228 13.41 -2.84 28.36
CA GLY A 228 14.25 -1.65 28.24
C GLY A 228 13.68 -0.52 27.40
N THR A 229 12.32 -0.44 27.26
CA THR A 229 11.71 0.73 26.62
C THR A 229 12.00 2.01 27.41
N ASP A 230 12.66 2.96 26.77
CA ASP A 230 12.76 4.31 27.30
C ASP A 230 11.48 5.09 27.03
N TRP A 231 10.55 5.05 28.02
CA TRP A 231 9.26 5.73 27.90
C TRP A 231 9.38 7.24 27.73
N LEU A 232 10.48 7.85 28.17
CA LEU A 232 10.72 9.27 27.93
C LEU A 232 11.01 9.52 26.44
N LEU A 233 11.82 8.66 25.82
CA LEU A 233 12.11 8.74 24.38
C LEU A 233 10.85 8.51 23.54
N VAL A 234 10.03 7.52 23.90
CA VAL A 234 8.74 7.24 23.23
C VAL A 234 7.78 8.43 23.36
N ALA A 235 7.64 8.98 24.58
CA ALA A 235 6.79 10.13 24.83
C ALA A 235 7.30 11.38 24.09
N ALA A 236 8.60 11.65 24.10
CA ALA A 236 9.20 12.77 23.39
C ALA A 236 9.04 12.63 21.87
N GLY A 237 9.29 11.44 21.32
CA GLY A 237 9.08 11.13 19.90
C GLY A 237 7.62 11.25 19.49
N GLY A 238 6.69 10.71 20.29
CA GLY A 238 5.25 10.83 20.06
C GLY A 238 4.74 12.28 20.15
N ALA A 239 5.22 13.05 21.15
CA ALA A 239 4.88 14.47 21.25
C ALA A 239 5.44 15.27 20.07
N THR A 240 6.69 15.00 19.65
CA THR A 240 7.29 15.61 18.46
C THR A 240 6.48 15.31 17.20
N ALA A 241 6.08 14.04 17.01
CA ALA A 241 5.22 13.63 15.90
C ALA A 241 3.88 14.37 15.91
N LEU A 242 3.23 14.44 17.07
CA LEU A 242 1.94 15.12 17.23
C LEU A 242 2.05 16.61 16.90
N VAL A 243 3.08 17.30 17.41
CA VAL A 243 3.33 18.71 17.13
C VAL A 243 3.60 18.94 15.65
N LEU A 244 4.48 18.15 15.03
CA LEU A 244 4.82 18.29 13.61
C LEU A 244 3.60 18.01 12.72
N LEU A 245 2.80 16.98 13.02
CA LEU A 245 1.57 16.68 12.26
C LEU A 245 0.51 17.76 12.45
N ALA A 246 0.38 18.34 13.65
CA ALA A 246 -0.52 19.48 13.89
C ALA A 246 -0.06 20.72 13.11
N VAL A 247 1.24 21.03 13.10
CA VAL A 247 1.83 22.12 12.31
C VAL A 247 1.64 21.86 10.81
N ALA A 248 1.84 20.63 10.35
CA ALA A 248 1.60 20.25 8.96
C ALA A 248 0.12 20.46 8.57
N ALA A 249 -0.81 20.01 9.40
CA ALA A 249 -2.25 20.19 9.16
C ALA A 249 -2.62 21.68 9.14
N TRP A 250 -2.12 22.47 10.08
CA TRP A 250 -2.32 23.91 10.10
C TRP A 250 -1.77 24.58 8.84
N HIS A 251 -0.52 24.26 8.45
CA HIS A 251 0.12 24.78 7.25
C HIS A 251 -0.68 24.44 5.98
N LEU A 252 -1.07 23.16 5.80
CA LEU A 252 -1.84 22.70 4.65
C LEU A 252 -3.23 23.36 4.54
N LEU A 253 -3.84 23.74 5.68
CA LEU A 253 -5.13 24.44 5.70
C LEU A 253 -5.01 25.92 5.35
N HIS A 254 -3.86 26.57 5.56
CA HIS A 254 -3.66 28.02 5.38
C HIS A 254 -2.85 28.37 4.14
N THR A 255 -2.16 27.43 3.52
CA THR A 255 -1.35 27.66 2.30
C THR A 255 -2.26 27.75 1.06
N ARG A 256 -1.90 28.64 0.10
CA ARG A 256 -2.66 28.83 -1.15
C ARG A 256 -2.54 27.62 -2.10
N HIS A 257 -1.39 26.98 -2.13
CA HIS A 257 -1.10 25.79 -2.96
C HIS A 257 -0.56 24.68 -2.08
N PRO A 258 -1.42 24.04 -1.24
CA PRO A 258 -0.96 23.00 -0.34
C PRO A 258 -0.56 21.73 -1.11
N LEU A 259 0.41 20.97 -0.57
CA LEU A 259 0.80 19.67 -1.08
C LEU A 259 -0.37 18.69 -1.13
N ILE A 260 -1.19 18.71 -0.08
CA ILE A 260 -2.43 17.93 0.06
C ILE A 260 -3.56 18.89 0.46
N GLU A 261 -4.64 18.91 -0.30
CA GLU A 261 -5.81 19.76 -0.03
C GLU A 261 -6.69 19.12 1.04
N LEU A 262 -6.47 19.48 2.31
CA LEU A 262 -7.25 18.94 3.43
C LEU A 262 -8.72 19.41 3.47
N ARG A 263 -9.06 20.50 2.76
CA ARG A 263 -10.44 21.00 2.72
C ARG A 263 -11.40 20.04 2.04
N VAL A 264 -10.90 19.08 1.24
CA VAL A 264 -11.73 18.02 0.65
C VAL A 264 -12.33 17.08 1.70
N LEU A 265 -11.78 17.04 2.93
CA LEU A 265 -12.35 16.30 4.07
C LEU A 265 -13.71 16.86 4.56
N ARG A 266 -14.16 18.01 4.04
CA ARG A 266 -15.53 18.49 4.25
C ARG A 266 -16.56 17.58 3.59
N VAL A 267 -16.18 16.79 2.59
CA VAL A 267 -17.04 15.76 2.00
C VAL A 267 -17.16 14.59 2.99
N PRO A 268 -18.36 14.30 3.52
CA PRO A 268 -18.53 13.30 4.60
C PRO A 268 -18.07 11.90 4.23
N THR A 269 -18.32 11.46 3.00
CA THR A 269 -17.94 10.13 2.51
C THR A 269 -16.42 9.97 2.40
N LEU A 270 -15.72 11.01 1.93
CA LEU A 270 -14.27 11.02 1.91
C LEU A 270 -13.69 11.03 3.34
N ARG A 271 -14.27 11.82 4.25
CA ARG A 271 -13.83 11.87 5.66
C ARG A 271 -13.93 10.50 6.32
N ILE A 272 -15.06 9.78 6.15
CA ILE A 272 -15.23 8.43 6.70
C ILE A 272 -14.25 7.46 6.07
N THR A 273 -13.94 7.59 4.77
CA THR A 273 -12.91 6.75 4.14
C THR A 273 -11.52 7.04 4.70
N VAL A 274 -11.19 8.30 4.96
CA VAL A 274 -9.90 8.68 5.54
C VAL A 274 -9.76 8.24 7.01
N THR A 275 -10.86 8.13 7.77
CA THR A 275 -10.85 7.62 9.15
C THR A 275 -11.04 6.10 9.18
N ALA A 276 -12.27 5.61 9.05
CA ALA A 276 -12.59 4.18 9.11
C ALA A 276 -11.92 3.35 8.01
N GLY A 277 -11.87 3.88 6.78
CA GLY A 277 -11.20 3.20 5.66
C GLY A 277 -9.69 3.06 5.88
N SER A 278 -9.04 4.05 6.52
CA SER A 278 -7.62 3.95 6.87
C SER A 278 -7.38 2.96 8.00
N LEU A 279 -8.24 2.94 9.02
CA LEU A 279 -8.19 1.92 10.08
C LEU A 279 -8.41 0.51 9.50
N TYR A 280 -9.38 0.38 8.58
CA TYR A 280 -9.60 -0.86 7.84
C TYR A 280 -8.34 -1.28 7.06
N ARG A 281 -7.71 -0.33 6.33
CA ARG A 281 -6.49 -0.57 5.57
C ARG A 281 -5.33 -1.02 6.46
N LEU A 282 -5.13 -0.34 7.59
CA LEU A 282 -4.14 -0.68 8.61
C LEU A 282 -4.30 -2.14 9.05
N VAL A 283 -5.51 -2.51 9.46
CA VAL A 283 -5.80 -3.84 9.99
C VAL A 283 -5.60 -4.93 8.93
N ILE A 284 -6.10 -4.74 7.71
CA ILE A 284 -5.94 -5.76 6.65
C ILE A 284 -4.50 -5.90 6.16
N THR A 285 -3.66 -4.87 6.28
CA THR A 285 -2.25 -4.94 5.85
C THR A 285 -1.39 -5.69 6.87
N ALA A 286 -1.77 -5.71 8.14
CA ALA A 286 -1.11 -6.48 9.19
C ALA A 286 -1.11 -8.00 8.93
N VAL A 287 -2.18 -8.54 8.33
CA VAL A 287 -2.35 -10.00 8.15
C VAL A 287 -1.25 -10.63 7.28
N PRO A 288 -0.95 -10.15 6.05
CA PRO A 288 0.12 -10.72 5.22
C PRO A 288 1.52 -10.60 5.84
N PHE A 289 1.73 -9.71 6.80
CA PHE A 289 2.97 -9.60 7.56
C PHE A 289 3.05 -10.68 8.66
N LEU A 290 1.97 -10.84 9.45
CA LEU A 290 1.94 -11.77 10.59
C LEU A 290 1.93 -13.25 10.17
N LEU A 291 1.23 -13.59 9.08
CA LEU A 291 1.06 -14.98 8.66
C LEU A 291 2.37 -15.71 8.37
N PRO A 292 3.31 -15.19 7.56
CA PRO A 292 4.59 -15.86 7.33
C PRO A 292 5.43 -16.02 8.59
N LEU A 293 5.38 -15.05 9.51
CA LEU A 293 6.05 -15.13 10.80
C LEU A 293 5.47 -16.28 11.64
N GLN A 294 4.12 -16.32 11.78
CA GLN A 294 3.45 -17.39 12.52
C GLN A 294 3.76 -18.77 11.92
N PHE A 295 3.64 -18.93 10.59
CA PHE A 295 3.85 -20.20 9.92
C PHE A 295 5.30 -20.70 10.02
N GLN A 296 6.28 -19.81 9.93
CA GLN A 296 7.68 -20.19 9.98
C GLN A 296 8.20 -20.31 11.41
N LEU A 297 7.91 -19.34 12.30
CA LEU A 297 8.48 -19.28 13.65
C LEU A 297 7.72 -20.13 14.67
N VAL A 298 6.39 -20.30 14.49
CA VAL A 298 5.56 -21.03 15.44
C VAL A 298 5.20 -22.43 14.93
N PHE A 299 4.85 -22.55 13.63
CA PHE A 299 4.47 -23.84 13.05
C PHE A 299 5.66 -24.60 12.47
N GLY A 300 6.83 -23.95 12.30
CA GLY A 300 8.05 -24.56 11.74
C GLY A 300 7.95 -24.87 10.23
N TRP A 301 7.03 -24.21 9.53
CA TRP A 301 6.84 -24.47 8.09
C TRP A 301 7.87 -23.74 7.23
N THR A 302 8.06 -24.25 6.01
CA THR A 302 9.00 -23.65 5.06
C THR A 302 8.54 -22.29 4.56
N PRO A 303 9.44 -21.39 4.17
CA PRO A 303 9.09 -20.11 3.54
C PRO A 303 8.21 -20.29 2.29
N PHE A 304 8.43 -21.36 1.51
CA PHE A 304 7.63 -21.67 0.34
C PHE A 304 6.16 -21.96 0.67
N LEU A 305 5.89 -22.83 1.65
CA LEU A 305 4.52 -23.14 2.09
C LEU A 305 3.84 -21.88 2.68
N SER A 306 4.59 -21.11 3.45
CA SER A 306 4.10 -19.84 4.00
C SER A 306 3.72 -18.85 2.90
N GLY A 307 4.55 -18.70 1.87
CA GLY A 307 4.28 -17.86 0.71
C GLY A 307 3.08 -18.34 -0.10
N LEU A 308 2.94 -19.66 -0.29
CA LEU A 308 1.79 -20.27 -0.98
C LEU A 308 0.48 -19.98 -0.26
N LEU A 309 0.44 -20.07 1.07
CA LEU A 309 -0.73 -19.78 1.85
C LEU A 309 -1.10 -18.27 1.82
N VAL A 310 -0.12 -17.38 1.83
CA VAL A 310 -0.36 -15.94 1.60
C VAL A 310 -0.90 -15.70 0.19
N ALA A 311 -0.43 -16.44 -0.82
CA ALA A 311 -0.99 -16.36 -2.17
C ALA A 311 -2.44 -16.82 -2.22
N VAL A 312 -2.86 -17.81 -1.43
CA VAL A 312 -4.27 -18.22 -1.30
C VAL A 312 -5.14 -17.08 -0.77
N LEU A 313 -4.64 -16.31 0.22
CA LEU A 313 -5.33 -15.10 0.69
C LEU A 313 -5.53 -14.12 -0.47
N PHE A 314 -4.49 -13.81 -1.24
CA PHE A 314 -4.60 -12.89 -2.38
C PHE A 314 -5.42 -13.46 -3.53
N ALA A 315 -5.47 -14.79 -3.71
CA ALA A 315 -6.37 -15.44 -4.65
C ALA A 315 -7.85 -15.19 -4.27
N GLY A 316 -8.19 -15.26 -2.99
CA GLY A 316 -9.52 -14.87 -2.48
C GLY A 316 -9.85 -13.41 -2.77
N ASN A 317 -8.86 -12.53 -2.59
CA ASN A 317 -9.00 -11.10 -2.91
C ASN A 317 -9.34 -10.86 -4.40
N ILE A 318 -8.73 -11.61 -5.31
CA ILE A 318 -8.98 -11.49 -6.75
C ILE A 318 -10.31 -12.16 -7.14
N ALA A 319 -10.57 -13.34 -6.63
CA ALA A 319 -11.73 -14.16 -7.01
C ALA A 319 -13.04 -13.42 -6.80
N ILE A 320 -13.18 -12.61 -5.76
CA ILE A 320 -14.41 -11.87 -5.45
C ILE A 320 -14.57 -10.57 -6.27
N LYS A 321 -13.54 -10.08 -6.95
CA LYS A 321 -13.58 -8.80 -7.67
C LYS A 321 -14.77 -8.65 -8.62
N PRO A 322 -15.13 -9.63 -9.44
CA PRO A 322 -16.29 -9.53 -10.32
C PRO A 322 -17.61 -9.31 -9.56
N ALA A 323 -17.73 -9.84 -8.34
CA ALA A 323 -18.93 -9.75 -7.53
C ALA A 323 -19.00 -8.47 -6.68
N THR A 324 -17.91 -7.74 -6.48
CA THR A 324 -17.88 -6.56 -5.59
C THR A 324 -18.82 -5.45 -6.03
N THR A 325 -18.85 -5.12 -7.34
CA THR A 325 -19.75 -4.10 -7.89
C THR A 325 -21.22 -4.51 -7.83
N PRO A 326 -21.64 -5.73 -8.26
CA PRO A 326 -22.98 -6.23 -8.06
C PRO A 326 -23.44 -6.21 -6.61
N LEU A 327 -22.58 -6.63 -5.65
CA LEU A 327 -22.90 -6.59 -4.22
C LEU A 327 -23.22 -5.17 -3.74
N MET A 328 -22.37 -4.19 -4.09
CA MET A 328 -22.58 -2.79 -3.70
C MET A 328 -23.83 -2.19 -4.36
N ARG A 329 -24.13 -2.53 -5.61
CA ARG A 329 -25.34 -2.06 -6.30
C ARG A 329 -26.62 -2.67 -5.71
N HIS A 330 -26.59 -3.95 -5.34
CA HIS A 330 -27.78 -4.65 -4.84
C HIS A 330 -28.09 -4.29 -3.38
N PHE A 331 -27.08 -4.27 -2.50
CA PHE A 331 -27.27 -4.10 -1.06
C PHE A 331 -26.98 -2.67 -0.55
N GLY A 332 -26.35 -1.83 -1.36
CA GLY A 332 -25.88 -0.51 -0.97
C GLY A 332 -24.57 -0.57 -0.18
N ILE A 333 -23.73 0.46 -0.32
CA ILE A 333 -22.37 0.49 0.25
C ILE A 333 -22.39 0.38 1.78
N ARG A 334 -23.31 1.07 2.47
CA ARG A 334 -23.43 1.04 3.93
C ARG A 334 -23.65 -0.38 4.48
N ARG A 335 -24.63 -1.14 3.90
CA ARG A 335 -24.90 -2.51 4.34
C ARG A 335 -23.71 -3.42 4.05
N VAL A 336 -23.10 -3.27 2.87
CA VAL A 336 -21.91 -4.05 2.49
C VAL A 336 -20.78 -3.82 3.51
N LEU A 337 -20.49 -2.57 3.89
CA LEU A 337 -19.45 -2.26 4.87
C LEU A 337 -19.75 -2.85 6.26
N ILE A 338 -21.00 -2.75 6.74
CA ILE A 338 -21.38 -3.29 8.05
C ILE A 338 -21.27 -4.82 8.05
N VAL A 339 -21.88 -5.51 7.07
CA VAL A 339 -21.85 -6.97 7.00
C VAL A 339 -20.43 -7.48 6.81
N ASN A 340 -19.69 -6.89 5.87
CA ASN A 340 -18.29 -7.24 5.63
C ASN A 340 -17.42 -7.01 6.87
N GLY A 341 -17.64 -5.92 7.59
CA GLY A 341 -16.91 -5.63 8.83
C GLY A 341 -17.18 -6.66 9.92
N VAL A 342 -18.45 -7.03 10.15
CA VAL A 342 -18.83 -8.07 11.12
C VAL A 342 -18.22 -9.43 10.75
N LEU A 343 -18.33 -9.82 9.48
CA LEU A 343 -17.72 -11.07 8.99
C LEU A 343 -16.19 -11.03 9.11
N SER A 344 -15.58 -9.86 8.88
CA SER A 344 -14.13 -9.67 9.07
C SER A 344 -13.73 -9.86 10.52
N VAL A 345 -14.47 -9.30 11.50
CA VAL A 345 -14.22 -9.54 12.93
C VAL A 345 -14.27 -11.04 13.25
N GLY A 346 -15.29 -11.76 12.77
CA GLY A 346 -15.36 -13.21 12.92
C GLY A 346 -14.16 -13.94 12.27
N CYS A 347 -13.73 -13.47 11.09
CA CYS A 347 -12.56 -14.02 10.41
C CYS A 347 -11.27 -13.81 11.20
N TYR A 348 -11.09 -12.68 11.91
CA TYR A 348 -9.95 -12.47 12.80
C TYR A 348 -9.98 -13.43 14.01
N GLY A 349 -11.17 -13.78 14.51
CA GLY A 349 -11.33 -14.87 15.49
C GLY A 349 -10.86 -16.23 14.94
N LEU A 350 -11.20 -16.54 13.69
CA LEU A 350 -10.70 -17.76 13.02
C LEU A 350 -9.19 -17.70 12.81
N LEU A 351 -8.61 -16.56 12.41
CA LEU A 351 -7.15 -16.40 12.30
C LEU A 351 -6.45 -16.60 13.65
N ALA A 352 -7.05 -16.13 14.74
CA ALA A 352 -6.53 -16.32 16.09
C ALA A 352 -6.56 -17.80 16.55
N SER A 353 -7.46 -18.62 16.01
CA SER A 353 -7.58 -20.04 16.34
C SER A 353 -6.71 -20.95 15.49
N LEU A 354 -5.99 -20.44 14.47
CA LEU A 354 -5.13 -21.26 13.61
C LEU A 354 -4.02 -21.91 14.42
N GLY A 355 -3.86 -23.24 14.29
CA GLY A 355 -2.85 -24.01 15.01
C GLY A 355 -2.05 -24.94 14.07
N PRO A 356 -0.84 -25.40 14.48
CA PRO A 356 0.04 -26.21 13.66
C PRO A 356 -0.52 -27.60 13.35
N THR A 357 -1.49 -28.07 14.14
CA THR A 357 -2.14 -29.38 13.95
C THR A 357 -3.35 -29.32 13.02
N MET A 358 -3.78 -28.12 12.62
CA MET A 358 -4.90 -27.99 11.68
C MET A 358 -4.49 -28.43 10.28
N PRO A 359 -5.39 -29.12 9.54
CA PRO A 359 -5.17 -29.42 8.13
C PRO A 359 -4.87 -28.16 7.32
N VAL A 360 -3.83 -28.18 6.49
CA VAL A 360 -3.42 -27.03 5.65
C VAL A 360 -4.57 -26.54 4.77
N ALA A 361 -5.43 -27.44 4.31
CA ALA A 361 -6.63 -27.09 3.55
C ALA A 361 -7.60 -26.20 4.33
N VAL A 362 -7.81 -26.46 5.63
CA VAL A 362 -8.69 -25.65 6.50
C VAL A 362 -8.09 -24.25 6.66
N ILE A 363 -6.77 -24.17 6.91
CA ILE A 363 -6.04 -22.90 6.97
C ILE A 363 -6.21 -22.15 5.64
N GLY A 364 -6.05 -22.85 4.51
CA GLY A 364 -6.24 -22.26 3.17
C GLY A 364 -7.64 -21.67 2.98
N VAL A 365 -8.69 -22.35 3.44
CA VAL A 365 -10.08 -21.83 3.37
C VAL A 365 -10.24 -20.56 4.19
N VAL A 366 -9.72 -20.52 5.43
CA VAL A 366 -9.77 -19.33 6.30
C VAL A 366 -9.05 -18.17 5.64
N LEU A 367 -7.87 -18.40 5.06
CA LEU A 367 -7.09 -17.37 4.38
C LEU A 367 -7.79 -16.88 3.10
N PHE A 368 -8.36 -17.77 2.31
CA PHE A 368 -9.14 -17.41 1.13
C PHE A 368 -10.34 -16.52 1.51
N LEU A 369 -11.10 -16.88 2.55
CA LEU A 369 -12.20 -16.07 3.07
C LEU A 369 -11.71 -14.70 3.59
N SER A 370 -10.58 -14.66 4.31
CA SER A 370 -9.95 -13.42 4.72
C SER A 370 -9.63 -12.51 3.51
N GLY A 371 -9.12 -13.10 2.44
CA GLY A 371 -8.86 -12.38 1.18
C GLY A 371 -10.13 -11.84 0.52
N VAL A 372 -11.20 -12.62 0.49
CA VAL A 372 -12.52 -12.21 -0.01
C VAL A 372 -13.04 -10.98 0.75
N LEU A 373 -13.08 -11.07 2.07
CA LEU A 373 -13.56 -9.98 2.93
C LEU A 373 -12.68 -8.73 2.80
N ARG A 374 -11.36 -8.89 2.77
CA ARG A 374 -10.40 -7.82 2.52
C ARG A 374 -10.72 -7.07 1.22
N SER A 375 -11.03 -7.78 0.13
CA SER A 375 -11.30 -7.18 -1.17
C SER A 375 -12.62 -6.41 -1.20
N VAL A 376 -13.67 -6.98 -0.63
CA VAL A 376 -15.00 -6.35 -0.57
C VAL A 376 -14.94 -5.04 0.20
N GLY A 377 -14.42 -5.07 1.42
CA GLY A 377 -14.35 -3.88 2.26
C GLY A 377 -13.44 -2.80 1.68
N PHE A 378 -12.24 -3.16 1.20
CA PHE A 378 -11.33 -2.20 0.57
C PHE A 378 -11.98 -1.53 -0.67
N THR A 379 -12.62 -2.31 -1.54
CA THR A 379 -13.30 -1.78 -2.72
C THR A 379 -14.46 -0.86 -2.33
N ALA A 380 -15.23 -1.23 -1.30
CA ALA A 380 -16.35 -0.42 -0.82
C ALA A 380 -15.87 0.93 -0.26
N TYR A 381 -14.80 0.96 0.55
CA TYR A 381 -14.21 2.22 1.04
C TYR A 381 -13.64 3.08 -0.08
N VAL A 382 -12.93 2.49 -1.05
CA VAL A 382 -12.41 3.25 -2.21
C VAL A 382 -13.55 3.81 -3.06
N THR A 383 -14.63 3.07 -3.25
CA THR A 383 -15.82 3.57 -3.97
C THR A 383 -16.49 4.72 -3.19
N LEU A 384 -16.63 4.57 -1.88
CA LEU A 384 -17.18 5.59 -0.99
C LEU A 384 -16.36 6.90 -1.01
N ALA A 385 -15.03 6.79 -1.08
CA ALA A 385 -14.14 7.95 -1.11
C ALA A 385 -14.47 8.95 -2.22
N PHE A 386 -14.92 8.45 -3.37
CA PHE A 386 -15.13 9.27 -4.57
C PHE A 386 -16.59 9.48 -4.94
N SER A 387 -17.54 8.89 -4.21
CA SER A 387 -18.96 8.91 -4.56
C SER A 387 -19.57 10.31 -4.60
N ASP A 388 -19.19 11.17 -3.65
CA ASP A 388 -19.80 12.50 -3.46
C ASP A 388 -18.79 13.63 -3.73
N VAL A 389 -17.63 13.32 -4.33
CA VAL A 389 -16.61 14.29 -4.67
C VAL A 389 -16.87 14.88 -6.05
N GLY A 390 -17.05 16.20 -6.13
CA GLY A 390 -17.19 16.92 -7.40
C GLY A 390 -15.94 16.80 -8.28
N GLY A 391 -16.14 16.87 -9.61
CA GLY A 391 -15.07 16.65 -10.59
C GLY A 391 -13.85 17.59 -10.45
N ASP A 392 -14.07 18.83 -10.01
CA ASP A 392 -13.05 19.84 -9.72
C ASP A 392 -12.12 19.46 -8.56
N ARG A 393 -12.61 18.64 -7.60
CA ARG A 393 -11.89 18.20 -6.40
C ARG A 393 -11.40 16.76 -6.46
N LEU A 394 -11.75 16.04 -7.52
CA LEU A 394 -11.45 14.60 -7.64
C LEU A 394 -9.94 14.30 -7.56
N THR A 395 -9.11 15.13 -8.20
CA THR A 395 -7.65 14.99 -8.16
C THR A 395 -7.10 15.14 -6.75
N HIS A 396 -7.57 16.15 -6.01
CA HIS A 396 -7.14 16.40 -4.63
C HIS A 396 -7.59 15.27 -3.68
N ALA A 397 -8.84 14.81 -3.84
CA ALA A 397 -9.36 13.68 -3.06
C ALA A 397 -8.58 12.39 -3.34
N ASN A 398 -8.22 12.12 -4.61
CA ASN A 398 -7.44 10.96 -4.98
C ASN A 398 -6.02 11.02 -4.39
N THR A 399 -5.35 12.17 -4.45
CA THR A 399 -4.01 12.37 -3.87
C THR A 399 -4.02 12.15 -2.37
N LEU A 400 -4.98 12.78 -1.65
CA LEU A 400 -5.13 12.59 -0.21
C LEU A 400 -5.42 11.13 0.14
N ASN A 401 -6.39 10.50 -0.54
CA ASN A 401 -6.74 9.11 -0.27
C ASN A 401 -5.57 8.16 -0.54
N ALA A 402 -4.83 8.34 -1.64
CA ALA A 402 -3.67 7.52 -1.95
C ALA A 402 -2.58 7.64 -0.87
N ALA A 403 -2.20 8.86 -0.48
CA ALA A 403 -1.20 9.10 0.55
C ALA A 403 -1.60 8.49 1.90
N VAL A 404 -2.85 8.70 2.32
CA VAL A 404 -3.37 8.16 3.59
C VAL A 404 -3.46 6.63 3.57
N GLN A 405 -3.82 6.02 2.43
CA GLN A 405 -3.88 4.56 2.29
C GLN A 405 -2.48 3.92 2.38
N GLU A 406 -1.45 4.53 1.78
CA GLU A 406 -0.07 4.04 1.89
C GLU A 406 0.47 4.22 3.32
N LEU A 407 0.20 5.37 3.96
CA LEU A 407 0.53 5.60 5.35
C LEU A 407 -0.14 4.56 6.27
N ALA A 408 -1.44 4.31 6.09
CA ALA A 408 -2.17 3.31 6.85
C ALA A 408 -1.60 1.89 6.65
N SER A 409 -1.10 1.58 5.45
CA SER A 409 -0.45 0.29 5.17
C SER A 409 0.87 0.15 5.93
N GLY A 410 1.73 1.17 5.92
CA GLY A 410 2.98 1.18 6.66
C GLY A 410 2.77 1.11 8.17
N LEU A 411 1.86 1.94 8.71
CA LEU A 411 1.48 1.91 10.12
C LEU A 411 0.85 0.58 10.53
N GLY A 412 0.12 -0.09 9.62
CA GLY A 412 -0.49 -1.40 9.89
C GLY A 412 0.55 -2.47 10.20
N ILE A 413 1.66 -2.49 9.47
CA ILE A 413 2.78 -3.40 9.71
C ILE A 413 3.47 -3.05 11.03
N ALA A 414 3.76 -1.77 11.27
CA ALA A 414 4.40 -1.32 12.51
C ALA A 414 3.53 -1.62 13.75
N VAL A 415 2.21 -1.38 13.69
CA VAL A 415 1.27 -1.73 14.77
C VAL A 415 1.22 -3.24 14.99
N ALA A 416 1.20 -4.04 13.92
CA ALA A 416 1.21 -5.51 14.05
C ALA A 416 2.49 -6.01 14.74
N ALA A 417 3.65 -5.46 14.37
CA ALA A 417 4.93 -5.76 14.97
C ALA A 417 4.96 -5.34 16.45
N LEU A 418 4.48 -4.13 16.76
CA LEU A 418 4.36 -3.64 18.13
C LEU A 418 3.45 -4.53 18.99
N LEU A 419 2.26 -4.88 18.50
CA LEU A 419 1.34 -5.77 19.22
C LEU A 419 2.01 -7.12 19.48
N LEU A 420 2.66 -7.69 18.46
CA LEU A 420 3.34 -8.97 18.63
C LEU A 420 4.47 -8.88 19.66
N SER A 421 5.33 -7.86 19.58
CA SER A 421 6.45 -7.68 20.51
C SER A 421 5.99 -7.43 21.95
N THR A 422 4.90 -6.68 22.16
CA THR A 422 4.36 -6.38 23.48
C THR A 422 3.56 -7.54 24.10
N LEU A 423 2.90 -8.35 23.27
CA LEU A 423 2.09 -9.48 23.75
C LEU A 423 2.91 -10.76 23.92
N THR A 424 4.03 -10.91 23.24
CA THR A 424 4.88 -12.12 23.35
C THR A 424 5.34 -12.42 24.78
N PRO A 425 5.87 -11.45 25.58
CA PRO A 425 6.28 -11.74 26.95
C PRO A 425 5.12 -11.98 27.92
N LEU A 426 3.91 -11.55 27.57
CA LEU A 426 2.71 -11.74 28.40
C LEU A 426 2.01 -13.07 28.09
N ALA A 427 2.30 -13.67 26.94
CA ALA A 427 1.66 -14.89 26.47
C ALA A 427 2.35 -16.14 27.02
N ALA A 428 1.56 -17.17 27.35
CA ALA A 428 2.08 -18.44 27.80
C ALA A 428 2.88 -19.21 26.73
N THR A 429 2.56 -18.97 25.46
CA THR A 429 3.25 -19.58 24.33
C THR A 429 3.35 -18.58 23.17
N PRO A 430 4.32 -18.73 22.24
CA PRO A 430 4.39 -17.91 21.04
C PRO A 430 3.08 -17.94 20.22
N HIS A 431 2.43 -19.07 20.13
CA HIS A 431 1.12 -19.23 19.47
C HIS A 431 0.05 -18.31 20.09
N THR A 432 -0.02 -18.24 21.42
CA THR A 432 -0.98 -17.38 22.15
C THR A 432 -0.72 -15.89 21.87
N ALA A 433 0.53 -15.47 21.68
CA ALA A 433 0.86 -14.09 21.32
C ALA A 433 0.28 -13.70 19.95
N TYR A 434 0.41 -14.56 18.95
CA TYR A 434 -0.21 -14.35 17.63
C TYR A 434 -1.75 -14.33 17.72
N ALA A 435 -2.33 -15.27 18.49
CA ALA A 435 -3.78 -15.31 18.70
C ALA A 435 -4.30 -13.99 19.31
N TRP A 436 -3.66 -13.49 20.36
CA TRP A 436 -4.02 -12.20 20.96
C TRP A 436 -3.83 -11.04 20.00
N THR A 437 -2.74 -11.05 19.21
CA THR A 437 -2.51 -10.02 18.17
C THR A 437 -3.66 -9.98 17.16
N PHE A 438 -4.10 -11.14 16.66
CA PHE A 438 -5.26 -11.20 15.75
C PHE A 438 -6.56 -10.75 16.42
N LEU A 439 -6.79 -11.08 17.69
CA LEU A 439 -7.97 -10.62 18.43
C LEU A 439 -7.99 -9.10 18.62
N VAL A 440 -6.85 -8.49 18.94
CA VAL A 440 -6.73 -7.02 19.03
C VAL A 440 -6.98 -6.37 17.69
N LEU A 441 -6.43 -6.91 16.60
CA LEU A 441 -6.71 -6.44 15.23
C LEU A 441 -8.19 -6.61 14.88
N GLY A 442 -8.84 -7.70 15.32
CA GLY A 442 -10.27 -7.91 15.20
C GLY A 442 -11.10 -6.86 15.97
N ALA A 443 -10.66 -6.47 17.17
CA ALA A 443 -11.28 -5.39 17.93
C ALA A 443 -11.14 -4.03 17.23
N LEU A 444 -9.97 -3.74 16.66
CA LEU A 444 -9.78 -2.55 15.81
C LEU A 444 -10.67 -2.57 14.56
N MET A 445 -10.85 -3.75 13.95
CA MET A 445 -11.79 -3.94 12.85
C MET A 445 -13.23 -3.64 13.28
N ALA A 446 -13.65 -4.01 14.48
CA ALA A 446 -14.98 -3.72 15.01
C ALA A 446 -15.26 -2.21 15.10
N LEU A 447 -14.24 -1.37 15.37
CA LEU A 447 -14.40 0.09 15.36
C LEU A 447 -14.80 0.60 13.97
N THR A 448 -14.32 -0.02 12.89
CA THR A 448 -14.72 0.36 11.52
C THR A 448 -16.19 0.04 11.25
N VAL A 449 -16.73 -1.00 11.88
CA VAL A 449 -18.16 -1.35 11.83
C VAL A 449 -18.97 -0.25 12.50
N VAL A 450 -18.57 0.17 13.71
CA VAL A 450 -19.25 1.24 14.46
C VAL A 450 -19.31 2.54 13.65
N GLU A 451 -18.21 2.93 13.01
CA GLU A 451 -18.21 4.11 12.14
C GLU A 451 -19.09 3.92 10.88
N SER A 452 -19.18 2.71 10.34
CA SER A 452 -20.05 2.42 9.20
C SER A 452 -21.54 2.60 9.51
N PHE A 453 -21.96 2.48 10.77
CA PHE A 453 -23.34 2.81 11.18
C PHE A 453 -23.66 4.32 11.10
N ARG A 454 -22.64 5.18 11.16
CA ARG A 454 -22.80 6.65 11.02
C ARG A 454 -22.99 7.09 9.56
N LEU A 455 -22.76 6.19 8.59
CA LEU A 455 -23.03 6.51 7.18
C LEU A 455 -24.53 6.71 6.95
N PRO A 456 -24.95 7.75 6.20
CA PRO A 456 -26.30 7.90 5.74
C PRO A 456 -26.76 6.66 4.96
N ARG A 457 -28.06 6.36 5.00
CA ARG A 457 -28.62 5.18 4.28
C ARG A 457 -28.50 5.32 2.77
N ASP A 458 -28.47 6.55 2.28
CA ASP A 458 -28.36 6.97 0.88
C ASP A 458 -26.93 7.31 0.45
N ALA A 459 -25.92 7.08 1.32
CA ALA A 459 -24.53 7.32 0.97
C ALA A 459 -24.16 6.58 -0.33
N ALA A 460 -23.55 7.34 -1.25
CA ALA A 460 -23.07 6.84 -2.55
C ALA A 460 -24.16 6.26 -3.48
N THR A 461 -25.43 6.65 -3.33
CA THR A 461 -26.53 6.22 -4.23
C THR A 461 -26.28 6.65 -5.67
N ALA A 462 -25.63 7.80 -5.90
CA ALA A 462 -25.25 8.26 -7.23
C ALA A 462 -24.36 7.27 -8.01
N VAL A 463 -23.57 6.43 -7.31
CA VAL A 463 -22.66 5.44 -7.91
C VAL A 463 -23.28 4.04 -7.91
N THR A 464 -24.28 3.78 -7.05
CA THR A 464 -24.94 2.48 -6.91
C THR A 464 -26.29 2.43 -7.62
N ALA A 465 -26.89 3.57 -8.01
CA ALA A 465 -28.09 3.62 -8.86
C ALA A 465 -27.82 2.94 -10.22
N ARG A 466 -28.84 2.25 -10.71
CA ARG A 466 -28.82 1.52 -12.00
C ARG A 466 -28.81 2.47 -13.18
#